data_7df541932a02faf30a92ebf2d89ae6d4
#
_entry.id   7df541932a02faf30a92ebf2d89ae6d4
#
_cell.length_a   1.000
_cell.length_b   1.000
_cell.length_c   1.000
_cell.angle_alpha   90.00
_cell.angle_beta   90.00
_cell.angle_gamma   90.00
#
_symmetry.space_group_name_H-M   'P 1'
#
loop_
_entity.id
_entity.type
_entity.pdbx_description
1 polymer ?
#
loop_
_entity_poly.entity_id
_entity_poly.type
_entity_poly.pdbx_seq_one_letter_code
_entity_poly.pdbx_strand_id
1 'polypeptide(L)'
;MNQSSQNASSQLNNGCSENAHAIKILFVCHGNICRSTMAQYVMQDLVEKNGLADSFVIDSAATSTEEIGNPVDPRTRCKLQQEGIHCGNHRARQMTRADYDNFDY
;
A
#
# COMPACT_ATOMS: atom_id res chain seq x y z
N MET A 1 8.87 -18.59 1.90
CA MET A 1 9.26 -18.55 0.81
C MET A 1 9.55 -18.35 0.59
N ASN A 2 9.19 -18.45 0.75
CA ASN A 2 9.62 -18.30 -0.32
C ASN A 2 10.05 -18.13 -0.39
N GLN A 3 9.83 -18.17 -0.37
CA GLN A 3 10.54 -18.08 -1.21
C GLN A 3 10.94 -17.91 -1.42
N SER A 4 10.45 -18.18 -1.00
CA SER A 4 11.26 -17.98 -1.78
C SER A 4 11.55 -17.73 -1.85
N SER A 5 11.40 -17.70 -1.66
CA SER A 5 12.22 -17.48 -2.42
C SER A 5 12.49 -17.25 -2.45
N GLN A 6 12.40 -17.06 -2.41
CA GLN A 6 13.09 -16.82 -3.15
C GLN A 6 13.45 -16.61 -3.31
N ASN A 7 13.14 -16.72 -2.89
CA ASN A 7 13.83 -16.39 -3.68
C ASN A 7 14.26 -16.12 -3.57
N ALA A 8 13.57 -16.48 -3.28
CA ALA A 8 14.42 -16.16 -3.99
C ALA A 8 14.88 -16.02 -3.97
N SER A 9 14.99 -16.09 -3.65
CA SER A 9 15.93 -15.81 -4.38
C SER A 9 16.43 -15.60 -4.30
N SER A 10 16.20 -15.58 -4.17
CA SER A 10 17.16 -15.26 -4.84
C SER A 10 17.70 -15.03 -4.83
N GLN A 11 17.54 -14.86 -4.84
CA GLN A 11 18.50 -14.47 -5.49
C GLN A 11 19.10 -14.11 -5.66
N LEU A 12 19.04 -14.19 -5.48
CA LEU A 12 20.02 -13.68 -6.12
C LEU A 12 20.53 -13.20 -6.18
N ASN A 13 20.66 -13.10 -6.09
CA ASN A 13 21.52 -12.42 -6.59
C ASN A 13 21.89 -11.86 -6.61
N ASN A 14 21.90 -11.85 -6.44
CA ASN A 14 22.38 -11.08 -6.73
C ASN A 14 22.27 -10.49 -6.74
N GLY A 15 22.02 -10.60 -6.55
CA GLY A 15 21.93 -10.00 -6.75
C GLY A 15 21.35 -9.50 -6.37
N CYS A 16 21.42 -9.74 -6.39
CA CYS A 16 20.97 -9.14 -6.27
C CYS A 16 20.40 -8.69 -5.75
N SER A 17 20.30 -8.88 -5.50
CA SER A 17 19.96 -8.37 -5.12
C SER A 17 19.77 -7.54 -4.60
N GLU A 18 19.94 -7.79 -4.64
CA GLU A 18 19.99 -6.97 -4.32
C GLU A 18 19.57 -5.92 -4.44
N ASN A 19 19.90 -5.97 -4.30
CA ASN A 19 19.54 -4.89 -4.88
C ASN A 19 18.17 -4.57 -5.19
N ALA A 20 17.36 -5.25 -4.96
CA ALA A 20 15.99 -5.08 -5.31
C ALA A 20 15.30 -4.21 -4.29
N HIS A 21 15.04 -2.98 -4.69
CA HIS A 21 14.21 -2.10 -3.87
C HIS A 21 12.75 -2.41 -4.12
N ALA A 22 11.95 -2.41 -3.06
CA ALA A 22 10.50 -2.42 -3.22
C ALA A 22 10.06 -1.15 -3.94
N ILE A 23 9.09 -1.28 -4.80
CA ILE A 23 8.45 -0.13 -5.44
C ILE A 23 7.49 0.48 -4.43
N LYS A 24 7.63 1.78 -4.15
CA LYS A 24 6.85 2.44 -3.11
C LYS A 24 5.80 3.35 -3.74
N ILE A 25 4.53 3.05 -3.46
CA ILE A 25 3.39 3.76 -4.06
C ILE A 25 2.56 4.39 -2.95
N LEU A 26 2.28 5.68 -3.09
CA LEU A 26 1.43 6.42 -2.17
C LEU A 26 0.19 6.91 -2.90
N PHE A 27 -0.97 6.43 -2.49
CA PHE A 27 -2.24 6.94 -3.01
C PHE A 27 -2.68 8.15 -2.20
N VAL A 28 -3.11 9.21 -2.87
CA VAL A 28 -3.44 10.47 -2.21
C VAL A 28 -4.82 10.93 -2.64
N CYS A 29 -5.62 11.36 -1.66
CA CYS A 29 -6.88 12.05 -1.93
C CYS A 29 -7.09 13.13 -0.87
N HIS A 30 -8.20 13.83 -0.92
CA HIS A 30 -8.42 14.95 -0.01
C HIS A 30 -8.41 14.52 1.46
N GLY A 31 -9.21 13.52 1.82
CA GLY A 31 -9.42 13.14 3.23
C GLY A 31 -8.69 11.89 3.70
N ASN A 32 -8.26 11.04 2.79
CA ASN A 32 -7.60 9.77 3.11
C ASN A 32 -8.48 8.82 3.93
N ILE A 33 -9.78 8.80 3.67
CA ILE A 33 -10.69 7.84 4.30
C ILE A 33 -11.48 7.02 3.28
N CYS A 34 -11.55 7.45 2.03
CA CYS A 34 -12.38 6.82 1.00
C CYS A 34 -11.58 6.41 -0.22
N ARG A 35 -11.31 7.35 -1.15
CA ARG A 35 -10.70 7.01 -2.45
C ARG A 35 -9.30 6.48 -2.33
N SER A 36 -8.43 7.13 -1.56
CA SER A 36 -7.05 6.69 -1.43
C SER A 36 -6.93 5.41 -0.62
N THR A 37 -7.77 5.23 0.39
CA THR A 37 -7.77 4.00 1.17
C THR A 37 -8.29 2.83 0.34
N MET A 38 -9.33 3.04 -0.46
CA MET A 38 -9.82 2.00 -1.36
C MET A 38 -8.73 1.59 -2.35
N ALA A 39 -8.05 2.56 -2.97
CA ALA A 39 -6.96 2.28 -3.90
C ALA A 39 -5.84 1.51 -3.22
N GLN A 40 -5.48 1.89 -2.00
CA GLN A 40 -4.46 1.22 -1.21
C GLN A 40 -4.79 -0.27 -1.03
N TYR A 41 -6.00 -0.57 -0.55
CA TYR A 41 -6.36 -1.95 -0.25
C TYR A 41 -6.57 -2.79 -1.50
N VAL A 42 -7.11 -2.20 -2.57
CA VAL A 42 -7.23 -2.90 -3.85
C VAL A 42 -5.84 -3.26 -4.39
N MET A 43 -4.90 -2.32 -4.34
CA MET A 43 -3.55 -2.58 -4.83
C MET A 43 -2.83 -3.62 -3.96
N GLN A 44 -2.99 -3.54 -2.63
CA GLN A 44 -2.40 -4.53 -1.74
C GLN A 44 -2.93 -5.94 -2.05
N ASP A 45 -4.24 -6.03 -2.30
CA ASP A 45 -4.86 -7.32 -2.67
C ASP A 45 -4.31 -7.86 -3.98
N LEU A 46 -4.15 -6.99 -4.98
CA LEU A 46 -3.61 -7.38 -6.28
C LEU A 46 -2.19 -7.91 -6.18
N VAL A 47 -1.32 -7.20 -5.45
CA VAL A 47 0.08 -7.63 -5.34
C VAL A 47 0.21 -8.93 -4.55
N GLU A 48 -0.64 -9.12 -3.53
CA GLU A 48 -0.65 -10.37 -2.78
C GLU A 48 -1.06 -11.55 -3.66
N LYS A 49 -2.14 -11.37 -4.43
CA LYS A 49 -2.65 -12.43 -5.29
C LYS A 49 -1.68 -12.82 -6.39
N ASN A 50 -0.79 -11.91 -6.74
CA ASN A 50 0.21 -12.18 -7.78
C ASN A 50 1.57 -12.56 -7.20
N GLY A 51 1.66 -12.79 -5.89
CA GLY A 51 2.91 -13.18 -5.24
C GLY A 51 3.94 -12.08 -5.20
N LEU A 52 3.53 -10.81 -5.27
CA LEU A 52 4.42 -9.66 -5.38
C LEU A 52 4.43 -8.79 -4.12
N ALA A 53 3.85 -9.26 -3.02
CA ALA A 53 3.71 -8.44 -1.81
C ALA A 53 5.04 -7.89 -1.32
N ASP A 54 6.12 -8.67 -1.42
CA ASP A 54 7.44 -8.23 -0.97
C ASP A 54 8.09 -7.22 -1.92
N SER A 55 7.54 -7.05 -3.12
CA SER A 55 8.09 -6.14 -4.12
C SER A 55 7.47 -4.75 -4.09
N PHE A 56 6.48 -4.53 -3.23
CA PHE A 56 5.76 -3.26 -3.15
C PHE A 56 5.57 -2.80 -1.72
N VAL A 57 5.70 -1.50 -1.52
CA VAL A 57 5.27 -0.83 -0.28
C VAL A 57 4.15 0.11 -0.68
N ILE A 58 2.96 -0.11 -0.14
CA ILE A 58 1.75 0.61 -0.55
C ILE A 58 1.14 1.29 0.66
N ASP A 59 0.89 2.59 0.55
CA ASP A 59 0.30 3.38 1.62
C ASP A 59 -0.61 4.43 1.02
N SER A 60 -1.24 5.23 1.87
CA SER A 60 -2.09 6.32 1.43
C SER A 60 -2.03 7.49 2.41
N ALA A 61 -2.37 8.67 1.92
CA ALA A 61 -2.33 9.89 2.72
C ALA A 61 -3.33 10.90 2.18
N ALA A 62 -3.55 11.97 2.94
CA ALA A 62 -4.46 13.04 2.59
C ALA A 62 -3.70 14.31 2.22
N THR A 63 -4.32 15.12 1.35
CA THR A 63 -3.83 16.47 1.13
C THR A 63 -4.30 17.44 2.22
N SER A 64 -5.41 17.13 2.89
CA SER A 64 -5.98 18.00 3.93
C SER A 64 -5.79 17.41 5.32
N THR A 65 -6.14 18.21 6.33
CA THR A 65 -6.09 17.80 7.73
C THR A 65 -7.48 17.44 8.29
N GLU A 66 -8.52 17.45 7.46
CA GLU A 66 -9.90 17.37 7.94
C GLU A 66 -10.23 16.05 8.62
N GLU A 67 -9.64 14.95 8.15
CA GLU A 67 -9.98 13.62 8.63
C GLU A 67 -8.83 12.93 9.39
N ILE A 68 -7.78 13.66 9.73
CA ILE A 68 -6.61 13.06 10.40
C ILE A 68 -7.03 12.21 11.58
N GLY A 69 -6.56 10.96 11.61
CA GLY A 69 -6.84 10.02 12.68
C GLY A 69 -8.12 9.23 12.50
N ASN A 70 -8.96 9.58 11.54
CA ASN A 70 -10.22 8.89 11.32
C ASN A 70 -10.01 7.57 10.57
N PRO A 71 -10.84 6.55 10.87
CA PRO A 71 -10.72 5.27 10.18
C PRO A 71 -11.26 5.33 8.75
N VAL A 72 -11.08 4.24 8.02
CA VAL A 72 -11.65 4.08 6.68
C VAL A 72 -13.16 4.33 6.74
N ASP A 73 -13.68 5.09 5.77
CA ASP A 73 -15.11 5.35 5.64
C ASP A 73 -15.88 4.03 5.66
N PRO A 74 -16.95 3.91 6.46
CA PRO A 74 -17.71 2.65 6.55
C PRO A 74 -18.22 2.13 5.21
N ARG A 75 -18.57 3.02 4.28
CA ARG A 75 -19.04 2.61 2.94
C ARG A 75 -17.92 1.99 2.14
N THR A 76 -16.71 2.55 2.25
CA THR A 76 -15.53 2.00 1.60
C THR A 76 -15.21 0.62 2.16
N ARG A 77 -15.23 0.50 3.50
CA ARG A 77 -14.98 -0.78 4.16
C ARG A 77 -16.01 -1.83 3.72
N CYS A 78 -17.27 -1.45 3.67
CA CYS A 78 -18.33 -2.33 3.24
C CYS A 78 -18.12 -2.83 1.80
N LYS A 79 -17.77 -1.92 0.90
CA LYS A 79 -17.53 -2.28 -0.50
C LYS A 79 -16.36 -3.23 -0.65
N LEU A 80 -15.26 -2.97 0.06
CA LEU A 80 -14.10 -3.86 0.03
C LEU A 80 -14.47 -5.26 0.52
N GLN A 81 -15.25 -5.34 1.60
CA GLN A 81 -15.72 -6.62 2.12
C GLN A 81 -16.58 -7.38 1.10
N GLN A 82 -17.47 -6.65 0.41
CA GLN A 82 -18.32 -7.27 -0.61
C GLN A 82 -17.49 -7.86 -1.75
N GLU A 83 -16.35 -7.26 -2.06
CA GLU A 83 -15.46 -7.73 -3.12
C GLU A 83 -14.43 -8.73 -2.62
N GLY A 84 -14.50 -9.13 -1.36
CA GLY A 84 -13.56 -10.10 -0.79
C GLY A 84 -12.16 -9.54 -0.58
N ILE A 85 -12.03 -8.22 -0.45
CA ILE A 85 -10.75 -7.56 -0.29
C ILE A 85 -10.55 -7.20 1.18
N HIS A 86 -9.41 -7.61 1.74
CA HIS A 86 -9.08 -7.30 3.13
C HIS A 86 -8.97 -5.79 3.32
N CYS A 87 -9.67 -5.27 4.30
CA CYS A 87 -9.59 -3.87 4.70
C CYS A 87 -8.94 -3.78 6.08
N GLY A 88 -7.74 -3.22 6.12
CA GLY A 88 -7.00 -3.09 7.37
C GLY A 88 -7.45 -1.88 8.20
N ASN A 89 -6.59 -1.45 9.09
CA ASN A 89 -6.91 -0.43 10.09
C ASN A 89 -6.19 0.89 9.83
N HIS A 90 -6.00 1.22 8.56
CA HIS A 90 -5.38 2.50 8.20
C HIS A 90 -6.20 3.66 8.76
N ARG A 91 -5.50 4.65 9.30
CA ARG A 91 -6.13 5.89 9.74
C ARG A 91 -5.61 7.04 8.90
N ALA A 92 -6.48 8.01 8.63
CA ALA A 92 -6.14 9.14 7.79
C ALA A 92 -4.91 9.86 8.36
N ARG A 93 -3.95 10.14 7.48
CA ARG A 93 -2.78 10.93 7.82
C ARG A 93 -2.53 11.94 6.71
N GLN A 94 -1.94 13.07 7.05
CA GLN A 94 -1.63 14.06 6.03
C GLN A 94 -0.33 13.70 5.32
N MET A 95 -0.30 13.91 4.01
CA MET A 95 0.92 13.77 3.22
C MET A 95 1.98 14.75 3.70
N THR A 96 3.23 14.30 3.79
CA THR A 96 4.35 15.12 4.27
C THR A 96 5.38 15.28 3.15
N ARG A 97 6.34 16.19 3.38
CA ARG A 97 7.47 16.34 2.49
C ARG A 97 8.27 15.05 2.39
N ALA A 98 8.39 14.35 3.51
CA ALA A 98 9.11 13.07 3.53
C ALA A 98 8.45 12.03 2.63
N ASP A 99 7.13 12.04 2.51
CA ASP A 99 6.43 11.13 1.59
C ASP A 99 6.86 11.35 0.15
N TYR A 100 6.99 12.62 -0.24
CA TYR A 100 7.43 12.95 -1.59
C TYR A 100 8.79 12.35 -1.90
N ASP A 101 9.69 12.34 -0.92
CA ASP A 101 11.04 11.80 -1.08
C ASP A 101 11.08 10.28 -0.97
N ASN A 102 10.16 9.68 -0.20
CA ASN A 102 10.20 8.26 0.14
C ASN A 102 9.43 7.37 -0.83
N PHE A 103 8.48 7.92 -1.57
CA PHE A 103 7.66 7.11 -2.48
C PHE A 103 8.06 7.35 -3.93
N ASP A 104 7.99 6.29 -4.73
CA ASP A 104 8.35 6.35 -6.14
C ASP A 104 7.21 6.93 -6.99
N TYR A 105 5.98 6.70 -6.56
CA TYR A 105 4.79 7.14 -7.28
C TYR A 105 3.76 7.71 -6.34
#